data_36b921fa0d53a6778924a0794cb1e137
#
_entry.id   36b921fa0d53a6778924a0794cb1e137
#
_cell.length_a   1.000
_cell.length_b   1.000
_cell.length_c   1.000
_cell.angle_alpha   90.00
_cell.angle_beta   90.00
_cell.angle_gamma   90.00
#
_symmetry.space_group_name_H-M   'P 1'
#
loop_
_entity.id
_entity.type
_entity.pdbx_description
1 polymer ?
#
loop_
_entity_poly.entity_id
_entity_poly.type
_entity_poly.pdbx_seq_one_letter_code
_entity_poly.pdbx_strand_id
1 'polypeptide(L)'
;MKKDQISINLESLQDRMGNTEEIRETMKGLKEATISALTKFFDGTWADIGGKVETLNLQAGDFVGLPTAEASWGFKTFTMDEYNKLIEDIRSGALTVSAEIADHPAVDASVTVNYID
;
A
#
# COMPACT_ATOMS: atom_id res chain seq x y z
N MET A 1 1.09 19.13 1.45
CA MET A 1 -0.23 19.02 2.14
C MET A 1 -0.01 19.13 3.64
N LYS A 2 -0.81 19.93 4.30
CA LYS A 2 -0.68 20.14 5.75
C LYS A 2 -1.21 18.91 6.52
N LYS A 3 -0.59 18.60 7.64
CA LYS A 3 -0.95 17.46 8.48
C LYS A 3 -2.43 17.45 8.89
N ASP A 4 -3.00 18.63 9.14
CA ASP A 4 -4.40 18.79 9.54
C ASP A 4 -5.39 18.41 8.43
N GLN A 5 -5.05 18.68 7.16
CA GLN A 5 -5.87 18.29 6.01
C GLN A 5 -5.89 16.77 5.81
N ILE A 6 -4.81 16.07 6.11
CA ILE A 6 -4.74 14.60 6.07
C ILE A 6 -5.64 14.00 7.16
N SER A 7 -5.62 14.56 8.36
CA SER A 7 -6.48 14.11 9.47
C SER A 7 -7.96 14.27 9.14
N ILE A 8 -8.37 15.41 8.58
CA ILE A 8 -9.76 15.66 8.18
C ILE A 8 -10.23 14.68 7.11
N ASN A 9 -9.38 14.38 6.13
CA ASN A 9 -9.69 13.42 5.09
C ASN A 9 -9.83 11.99 5.64
N LEU A 10 -9.02 11.60 6.60
CA LEU A 10 -9.12 10.32 7.29
C LEU A 10 -10.40 10.19 8.10
N GLU A 11 -10.78 11.22 8.85
CA GLU A 11 -12.05 11.25 9.59
C GLU A 11 -13.25 11.17 8.64
N SER A 12 -13.22 11.89 7.54
CA SER A 12 -14.27 11.84 6.51
C SER A 12 -14.38 10.46 5.87
N LEU A 13 -13.28 9.79 5.62
CA LEU A 13 -13.25 8.41 5.13
C LEU A 13 -13.78 7.43 6.17
N GLN A 14 -13.41 7.60 7.43
CA GLN A 14 -13.88 6.79 8.53
C GLN A 14 -15.40 6.91 8.71
N ASP A 15 -15.95 8.11 8.63
CA ASP A 15 -17.39 8.34 8.71
C ASP A 15 -18.15 7.66 7.57
N ARG A 16 -17.56 7.64 6.37
CA ARG A 16 -18.14 6.99 5.20
C ARG A 16 -18.08 5.47 5.25
N MET A 17 -16.98 4.94 5.73
CA MET A 17 -16.73 3.50 5.76
C MET A 17 -17.21 2.85 7.06
N GLY A 18 -17.42 3.63 8.12
CA GLY A 18 -17.89 3.17 9.43
C GLY A 18 -16.91 2.24 10.17
N ASN A 19 -15.68 2.10 9.67
CA ASN A 19 -14.71 1.14 10.18
C ASN A 19 -13.27 1.63 10.01
N THR A 20 -12.61 1.88 11.12
CA THR A 20 -11.20 2.31 11.16
C THR A 20 -10.23 1.21 10.68
N GLU A 21 -10.57 -0.06 10.89
CA GLU A 21 -9.74 -1.18 10.45
C GLU A 21 -9.70 -1.30 8.94
N GLU A 22 -10.82 -1.15 8.25
CA GLU A 22 -10.87 -1.17 6.78
C GLU A 22 -10.01 -0.06 6.17
N ILE A 23 -10.02 1.14 6.74
CA ILE A 23 -9.16 2.24 6.28
C ILE A 23 -7.68 1.89 6.43
N ARG A 24 -7.29 1.27 7.53
CA ARG A 24 -5.91 0.85 7.78
C ARG A 24 -5.47 -0.26 6.83
N GLU A 25 -6.29 -1.24 6.60
CA GLU A 25 -6.02 -2.33 5.65
C GLU A 25 -5.92 -1.82 4.21
N THR A 26 -6.66 -0.78 3.89
CA THR A 26 -6.68 -0.12 2.59
C THR A 26 -5.37 0.58 2.26
N MET A 27 -4.73 1.21 3.24
CA MET A 27 -3.55 2.03 3.00
C MET A 27 -2.24 1.25 3.14
N LYS A 28 -2.17 0.36 4.13
CA LYS A 28 -1.02 -0.51 4.43
C LYS A 28 -1.53 -1.79 5.05
N GLY A 29 -1.01 -2.92 4.64
CA GLY A 29 -1.31 -4.22 5.25
C GLY A 29 -0.67 -4.38 6.63
N LEU A 30 -1.05 -3.57 7.60
CA LEU A 30 -0.48 -3.58 8.96
C LEU A 30 -0.71 -4.92 9.66
N LYS A 31 -1.88 -5.51 9.45
CA LYS A 31 -2.21 -6.84 9.95
C LYS A 31 -1.26 -7.89 9.39
N GLU A 32 -1.10 -7.93 8.08
CA GLU A 32 -0.23 -8.89 7.40
C GLU A 32 1.25 -8.69 7.77
N ALA A 33 1.70 -7.43 7.89
CA ALA A 33 3.05 -7.11 8.35
C ALA A 33 3.30 -7.59 9.78
N THR A 34 2.33 -7.39 10.67
CA THR A 34 2.41 -7.84 12.07
C THR A 34 2.43 -9.37 12.16
N ILE A 35 1.54 -10.06 11.44
CA ILE A 35 1.50 -11.52 11.39
C ILE A 35 2.83 -12.08 10.85
N SER A 36 3.36 -11.50 9.78
CA SER A 36 4.63 -11.90 9.20
C SER A 36 5.78 -11.79 10.19
N ALA A 37 5.89 -10.66 10.91
CA ALA A 37 6.92 -10.45 11.91
C ALA A 37 6.80 -11.41 13.09
N LEU A 38 5.59 -11.63 13.61
CA LEU A 38 5.34 -12.59 14.68
C LEU A 38 5.65 -14.03 14.27
N THR A 39 5.28 -14.40 13.05
CA THR A 39 5.59 -15.72 12.51
C THR A 39 7.11 -15.96 12.47
N LYS A 40 7.86 -15.00 11.97
CA LYS A 40 9.34 -15.09 11.96
C LYS A 40 9.95 -15.19 13.35
N PHE A 41 9.35 -14.52 14.32
CA PHE A 41 9.78 -14.62 15.72
C PHE A 41 9.54 -16.04 16.27
N PHE A 42 8.35 -16.60 16.11
CA PHE A 42 8.01 -17.92 16.62
C PHE A 42 8.68 -19.07 15.86
N ASP A 43 8.94 -18.90 14.56
CA ASP A 43 9.66 -19.88 13.74
C ASP A 43 11.18 -19.88 13.98
N GLY A 44 11.69 -18.93 14.76
CA GLY A 44 13.13 -18.81 15.03
C GLY A 44 13.92 -18.13 13.91
N THR A 45 13.24 -17.49 12.94
CA THR A 45 13.87 -16.77 11.82
C THR A 45 13.93 -15.25 12.03
N TRP A 46 13.74 -14.79 13.25
CA TRP A 46 13.76 -13.37 13.59
C TRP A 46 15.05 -12.64 13.15
N ALA A 47 16.19 -13.33 13.16
CA ALA A 47 17.47 -12.79 12.72
C ALA A 47 17.46 -12.31 11.25
N ASP A 48 16.53 -12.78 10.45
CA ASP A 48 16.40 -12.36 9.03
C ASP A 48 15.89 -10.94 8.91
N ILE A 49 15.10 -10.46 9.88
CA ILE A 49 14.50 -9.12 9.87
C ILE A 49 14.93 -8.24 11.05
N GLY A 50 15.29 -8.83 12.18
CA GLY A 50 15.65 -8.10 13.40
C GLY A 50 16.82 -7.15 13.18
N GLY A 51 16.62 -5.87 13.47
CA GLY A 51 17.63 -4.82 13.28
C GLY A 51 17.90 -4.42 11.83
N LYS A 52 17.07 -4.87 10.89
CA LYS A 52 17.20 -4.59 9.46
C LYS A 52 16.02 -3.77 8.94
N VAL A 53 16.24 -3.08 7.82
CA VAL A 53 15.17 -2.46 7.05
C VAL A 53 14.60 -3.50 6.08
N GLU A 54 13.31 -3.75 6.15
CA GLU A 54 12.60 -4.67 5.26
C GLU A 54 11.63 -3.89 4.37
N THR A 55 11.67 -4.15 3.06
CA THR A 55 10.73 -3.58 2.11
C THR A 55 9.54 -4.53 1.94
N LEU A 56 8.39 -4.12 2.45
CA LEU A 56 7.14 -4.87 2.33
C LEU A 56 6.33 -4.33 1.14
N ASN A 57 6.25 -5.10 0.09
CA ASN A 57 5.57 -4.76 -1.15
C ASN A 57 4.67 -5.92 -1.61
N LEU A 58 3.97 -5.73 -2.75
CA LEU A 58 3.06 -6.73 -3.30
C LEU A 58 3.75 -8.03 -3.73
N GLN A 59 5.02 -8.01 -4.09
CA GLN A 59 5.78 -9.21 -4.40
C GLN A 59 6.09 -10.05 -3.15
N ALA A 60 6.29 -9.39 -2.02
CA ALA A 60 6.57 -10.05 -0.74
C ALA A 60 5.30 -10.61 -0.08
N GLY A 61 4.12 -10.06 -0.40
CA GLY A 61 2.84 -10.47 0.15
C GLY A 61 1.78 -9.38 0.07
N ASP A 62 0.69 -9.57 0.78
CA ASP A 62 -0.45 -8.63 0.81
C ASP A 62 -0.21 -7.45 1.78
N PHE A 63 0.92 -6.79 1.65
CA PHE A 63 1.30 -5.70 2.56
C PHE A 63 0.80 -4.33 2.16
N VAL A 64 0.35 -4.16 0.92
CA VAL A 64 -0.22 -2.91 0.38
C VAL A 64 -1.35 -3.23 -0.58
N GLY A 65 -2.32 -2.33 -0.72
CA GLY A 65 -3.41 -2.52 -1.67
C GLY A 65 -4.49 -1.45 -1.55
N LEU A 66 -5.42 -1.50 -2.48
CA LEU A 66 -6.64 -0.70 -2.45
C LEU A 66 -7.79 -1.51 -1.85
N PRO A 67 -8.81 -0.85 -1.28
CA PRO A 67 -10.01 -1.54 -0.82
C PRO A 67 -10.75 -2.13 -2.03
N THR A 68 -11.06 -3.40 -1.95
CA THR A 68 -11.74 -4.14 -3.03
C THR A 68 -13.23 -4.31 -2.80
N ALA A 69 -13.77 -3.80 -1.69
CA ALA A 69 -15.20 -3.80 -1.46
C ALA A 69 -15.91 -2.90 -2.49
N GLU A 70 -16.98 -3.36 -3.10
CA GLU A 70 -17.71 -2.63 -4.14
C GLU A 70 -18.11 -1.22 -3.68
N ALA A 71 -18.55 -1.09 -2.44
CA ALA A 71 -18.92 0.21 -1.84
C ALA A 71 -17.74 1.18 -1.67
N SER A 72 -16.52 0.68 -1.64
CA SER A 72 -15.29 1.46 -1.46
C SER A 72 -14.61 1.81 -2.79
N TRP A 73 -15.06 1.22 -3.89
CA TRP A 73 -14.47 1.43 -5.21
C TRP A 73 -14.98 2.73 -5.83
N GLY A 74 -14.16 3.78 -5.79
CA GLY A 74 -14.54 5.12 -6.24
C GLY A 74 -14.06 5.51 -7.65
N PHE A 75 -13.36 4.62 -8.34
CA PHE A 75 -12.87 4.91 -9.69
C PHE A 75 -13.99 4.79 -10.72
N LYS A 76 -14.06 5.76 -11.65
CA LYS A 76 -15.10 5.79 -12.69
C LYS A 76 -14.77 4.94 -13.91
N THR A 77 -13.51 4.88 -14.29
CA THR A 77 -13.04 4.23 -15.51
C THR A 77 -12.11 3.05 -15.25
N PHE A 78 -11.39 3.05 -14.14
CA PHE A 78 -10.51 1.97 -13.72
C PHE A 78 -11.32 0.89 -13.00
N THR A 79 -11.41 -0.29 -13.62
CA THR A 79 -12.24 -1.39 -13.12
C THR A 79 -11.52 -2.25 -12.10
N MET A 80 -12.29 -3.01 -11.32
CA MET A 80 -11.76 -4.00 -10.37
C MET A 80 -10.94 -5.09 -11.08
N ASP A 81 -11.35 -5.50 -12.27
CA ASP A 81 -10.64 -6.52 -13.05
C ASP A 81 -9.27 -6.01 -13.52
N GLU A 82 -9.21 -4.76 -13.96
CA GLU A 82 -7.93 -4.10 -14.30
C GLU A 82 -7.01 -3.98 -13.09
N TYR A 83 -7.56 -3.66 -11.94
CA TYR A 83 -6.82 -3.62 -10.68
C TYR A 83 -6.27 -5.01 -10.30
N ASN A 84 -7.10 -6.03 -10.33
CA ASN A 84 -6.68 -7.41 -10.01
C ASN A 84 -5.58 -7.89 -10.96
N LYS A 85 -5.70 -7.56 -12.25
CA LYS A 85 -4.65 -7.86 -13.23
C LYS A 85 -3.35 -7.12 -12.92
N LEU A 86 -3.42 -5.85 -12.56
CA LEU A 86 -2.26 -5.06 -12.16
C LEU A 86 -1.55 -5.67 -10.94
N ILE A 87 -2.31 -6.09 -9.94
CA ILE A 87 -1.75 -6.77 -8.75
C ILE A 87 -1.05 -8.07 -9.12
N GLU A 88 -1.65 -8.85 -10.02
CA GLU A 88 -1.06 -10.11 -10.49
C GLU A 88 0.23 -9.87 -11.27
N ASP A 89 0.25 -8.86 -12.15
CA ASP A 89 1.44 -8.46 -12.92
C ASP A 89 2.60 -8.01 -11.99
N ILE A 90 2.29 -7.30 -10.91
CA ILE A 90 3.29 -6.92 -9.91
C ILE A 90 3.80 -8.14 -9.13
N ARG A 91 2.91 -9.03 -8.69
CA ARG A 91 3.27 -10.24 -7.96
C ARG A 91 4.14 -11.20 -8.76
N SER A 92 3.82 -11.36 -10.04
CA SER A 92 4.59 -12.21 -10.96
C SER A 92 5.93 -11.62 -11.37
N GLY A 93 6.16 -10.33 -11.11
CA GLY A 93 7.36 -9.61 -11.54
C GLY A 93 7.30 -9.11 -12.99
N ALA A 94 6.15 -9.26 -13.67
CA ALA A 94 5.95 -8.70 -15.01
C ALA A 94 5.97 -7.17 -14.99
N LEU A 95 5.51 -6.58 -13.88
CA LEU A 95 5.57 -5.15 -13.62
C LEU A 95 6.35 -4.90 -12.33
N THR A 96 7.36 -4.04 -12.37
CA THR A 96 8.19 -3.70 -11.21
C THR A 96 7.88 -2.29 -10.74
N VAL A 97 7.64 -2.14 -9.44
CA VAL A 97 7.49 -0.84 -8.78
C VAL A 97 8.81 -0.48 -8.12
N SER A 98 9.33 0.74 -8.39
CA SER A 98 10.56 1.22 -7.80
C SER A 98 10.43 1.42 -6.29
N ALA A 99 11.42 0.95 -5.55
CA ALA A 99 11.59 1.20 -4.12
C ALA A 99 12.70 2.23 -3.85
N GLU A 100 13.04 3.05 -4.85
CA GLU A 100 14.06 4.09 -4.74
C GLU A 100 13.70 5.10 -3.66
N ILE A 101 14.66 5.43 -2.82
CA ILE A 101 14.52 6.47 -1.80
C ILE A 101 15.19 7.73 -2.33
N ALA A 102 14.38 8.66 -2.81
CA ALA A 102 14.84 9.95 -3.34
C ALA A 102 13.78 11.02 -3.10
N ASP A 103 14.20 12.27 -2.92
CA ASP A 103 13.27 13.40 -2.76
C ASP A 103 12.45 13.63 -4.04
N HIS A 104 13.09 13.50 -5.20
CA HIS A 104 12.50 13.65 -6.52
C HIS A 104 12.95 12.50 -7.43
N PRO A 105 12.36 11.30 -7.29
CA PRO A 105 12.73 10.18 -8.14
C PRO A 105 12.40 10.47 -9.61
N ALA A 106 13.25 9.97 -10.50
CA ALA A 106 13.02 10.10 -11.93
C ALA A 106 11.76 9.34 -12.36
N VAL A 107 10.93 9.98 -13.17
CA VAL A 107 9.69 9.39 -13.72
C VAL A 107 9.75 9.36 -15.24
N ASP A 108 8.95 8.48 -15.83
CA ASP A 108 8.77 8.41 -17.29
C ASP A 108 8.19 9.74 -17.82
N ALA A 109 8.67 10.20 -18.96
CA ALA A 109 8.24 11.45 -19.58
C ALA A 109 6.75 11.48 -19.97
N SER A 110 6.08 10.34 -19.96
CA SER A 110 4.62 10.26 -20.18
C SER A 110 3.79 10.77 -19.01
N VAL A 111 4.41 10.94 -17.85
CA VAL A 111 3.73 11.39 -16.63
C VAL A 111 4.35 12.71 -16.16
N THR A 112 3.51 13.70 -15.90
CA THR A 112 3.93 14.96 -15.28
C THR A 112 3.74 14.89 -13.77
N VAL A 113 4.81 15.09 -13.02
CA VAL A 113 4.79 15.13 -11.56
C VAL A 113 4.92 16.57 -11.08
N ASN A 114 3.94 17.02 -10.32
CA ASN A 114 3.97 18.31 -9.64
C ASN A 114 4.29 18.10 -8.18
N TYR A 115 5.46 18.58 -7.76
CA TYR A 115 5.87 18.55 -6.37
C TYR A 115 5.27 19.74 -5.62
N ILE A 116 4.54 19.46 -4.56
CA ILE A 116 3.89 20.48 -3.72
C ILE A 116 4.64 20.53 -2.41
N ASP A 117 5.38 21.60 -2.23
CA ASP A 117 6.15 21.86 -1.01
C ASP A 117 5.28 22.43 0.13
#